data_fe45b3bc906116ec26ff5d95a25a2ad2
#
_entry.id   fe45b3bc906116ec26ff5d95a25a2ad2
#
_cell.length_a   1.000
_cell.length_b   1.000
_cell.length_c   1.000
_cell.angle_alpha   90.00
_cell.angle_beta   90.00
_cell.angle_gamma   90.00
#
_symmetry.space_group_name_H-M   'P 1'
#
loop_
_entity.id
_entity.type
_entity.pdbx_description
1 polymer ?
#
loop_
_entity_poly.entity_id
_entity_poly.type
_entity_poly.pdbx_seq_one_letter_code
_entity_poly.pdbx_strand_id
1 'polypeptide(L)'
;MGNKGNNIKKPGVKTLSIHHGETFSEETGCVMPPIFSTSTFKHGNKQNFDYTRSGNPNFKILENILRSIEDSKYCTVFGSGISAVTAITSTLKSGDKILCESNLYGCTVRMFDKVFKKFGIEALYTDFTDKKSIKKIKDFQPTLIWL
;
A
#
# COMPACT_ATOMS: atom_id res chain seq x y z
N MET A 1 1.11 43.47 17.58
CA MET A 1 2.15 42.88 16.71
C MET A 1 1.58 41.64 16.03
N GLY A 2 1.26 41.74 14.76
CA GLY A 2 0.51 40.73 14.03
C GLY A 2 1.37 39.49 13.73
N ASN A 3 0.84 38.35 14.08
CA ASN A 3 1.40 37.04 13.74
C ASN A 3 1.23 36.81 12.24
N LYS A 4 2.29 37.05 11.45
CA LYS A 4 2.31 36.70 10.04
C LYS A 4 2.32 35.18 9.94
N GLY A 5 1.16 34.58 9.69
CA GLY A 5 1.05 33.16 9.39
C GLY A 5 1.94 32.85 8.18
N ASN A 6 3.05 32.18 8.40
CA ASN A 6 3.88 31.61 7.34
C ASN A 6 3.03 30.58 6.58
N ASN A 7 2.49 30.96 5.43
CA ASN A 7 1.92 30.05 4.46
C ASN A 7 3.07 29.19 3.86
N ILE A 8 3.53 28.20 4.61
CA ILE A 8 4.49 27.22 4.10
C ILE A 8 3.75 26.40 3.06
N LYS A 9 4.06 26.63 1.78
CA LYS A 9 3.53 25.79 0.67
C LYS A 9 3.85 24.33 0.93
N LYS A 10 2.84 23.45 0.77
CA LYS A 10 3.05 21.99 0.82
C LYS A 10 4.20 21.63 -0.14
N PRO A 11 5.23 20.90 0.31
CA PRO A 11 6.34 20.53 -0.55
C PRO A 11 5.87 19.74 -1.77
N GLY A 12 6.55 19.92 -2.91
CA GLY A 12 6.26 19.16 -4.12
C GLY A 12 6.67 17.69 -3.97
N VAL A 13 6.13 16.81 -4.83
CA VAL A 13 6.36 15.35 -4.82
C VAL A 13 7.86 14.99 -4.78
N LYS A 14 8.71 15.71 -5.55
CA LYS A 14 10.17 15.48 -5.54
C LYS A 14 10.80 15.73 -4.17
N THR A 15 10.35 16.73 -3.45
CA THR A 15 10.82 17.03 -2.09
C THR A 15 10.28 16.01 -1.09
N LEU A 16 9.00 15.65 -1.20
CA LEU A 16 8.36 14.66 -0.35
C LEU A 16 9.02 13.28 -0.48
N SER A 17 9.40 12.86 -1.69
CA SER A 17 10.04 11.56 -1.92
C SER A 17 11.42 11.41 -1.26
N ILE A 18 12.09 12.52 -0.91
CA ILE A 18 13.43 12.51 -0.31
C ILE A 18 13.38 12.93 1.16
N HIS A 19 12.55 13.90 1.52
CA HIS A 19 12.61 14.59 2.82
C HIS A 19 11.31 14.51 3.61
N HIS A 20 10.42 13.55 3.32
CA HIS A 20 9.15 13.54 4.02
C HIS A 20 9.27 13.19 5.49
N GLY A 21 9.08 14.21 6.32
CA GLY A 21 8.38 14.14 7.62
C GLY A 21 9.05 13.41 8.76
N GLU A 22 10.25 12.92 8.62
CA GLU A 22 10.89 12.23 9.74
C GLU A 22 12.03 13.07 10.30
N THR A 23 11.90 13.47 11.55
CA THR A 23 13.01 13.87 12.40
C THR A 23 13.87 12.63 12.60
N PHE A 24 14.92 12.51 11.82
CA PHE A 24 15.94 11.50 12.05
C PHE A 24 16.65 11.82 13.35
N SER A 25 17.09 10.78 14.04
CA SER A 25 17.70 10.81 15.37
C SER A 25 18.41 12.14 15.67
N GLU A 26 17.90 12.94 16.56
CA GLU A 26 18.54 14.17 17.04
C GLU A 26 19.94 13.87 17.58
N GLU A 27 20.15 12.65 18.09
CA GLU A 27 21.43 12.20 18.64
C GLU A 27 22.54 12.07 17.58
N THR A 28 22.20 11.70 16.35
CA THR A 28 23.18 11.45 15.28
C THR A 28 23.25 12.57 14.24
N GLY A 29 22.23 13.43 14.15
CA GLY A 29 22.10 14.47 13.14
C GLY A 29 22.05 13.92 11.70
N CYS A 30 21.68 12.67 11.50
CA CYS A 30 21.60 12.07 10.17
C CYS A 30 20.49 12.71 9.34
N VAL A 31 20.81 13.02 8.06
CA VAL A 31 19.87 13.63 7.11
C VAL A 31 18.93 12.58 6.50
N MET A 32 19.40 11.33 6.38
CA MET A 32 18.63 10.20 5.86
C MET A 32 18.33 9.23 7.01
N PRO A 33 17.18 8.51 6.95
CA PRO A 33 16.87 7.53 7.97
C PRO A 33 17.92 6.41 8.00
N PRO A 34 18.36 5.98 9.19
CA PRO A 34 19.24 4.82 9.30
C PRO A 34 18.51 3.55 8.91
N ILE A 35 19.25 2.54 8.45
CA ILE A 35 18.73 1.20 8.20
C ILE A 35 18.77 0.40 9.50
N PHE A 36 17.62 -0.01 9.98
CA PHE A 36 17.48 -0.85 11.18
C PHE A 36 17.53 -2.33 10.79
N SER A 37 18.67 -2.97 10.95
CA SER A 37 18.88 -4.38 10.63
C SER A 37 18.63 -5.34 11.79
N THR A 38 18.11 -4.84 12.92
CA THR A 38 17.76 -5.67 14.07
C THR A 38 16.49 -6.49 13.84
N SER A 39 16.43 -7.68 14.43
CA SER A 39 15.22 -8.51 14.44
C SER A 39 14.35 -8.27 15.68
N THR A 40 14.94 -7.86 16.81
CA THR A 40 14.26 -7.75 18.11
C THR A 40 14.54 -6.39 18.73
N PHE A 41 13.55 -5.81 19.36
CA PHE A 41 13.62 -4.52 20.02
C PHE A 41 13.48 -4.68 21.52
N LYS A 42 14.08 -3.75 22.30
CA LYS A 42 13.94 -3.72 23.75
C LYS A 42 12.48 -3.53 24.13
N HIS A 43 11.97 -4.36 25.02
CA HIS A 43 10.60 -4.24 25.52
C HIS A 43 10.35 -2.90 26.20
N GLY A 44 9.17 -2.31 25.99
CA GLY A 44 8.82 -0.99 26.55
C GLY A 44 9.51 0.21 25.87
N ASN A 45 10.04 0.07 24.65
CA ASN A 45 10.54 1.22 23.90
C ASN A 45 9.41 2.17 23.49
N LYS A 46 9.74 3.45 23.31
CA LYS A 46 8.78 4.54 23.05
C LYS A 46 7.91 4.32 21.78
N GLN A 47 8.39 3.54 20.82
CA GLN A 47 7.71 3.32 19.53
C GLN A 47 6.91 2.01 19.50
N ASN A 48 6.93 1.22 20.59
CA ASN A 48 6.24 -0.06 20.75
C ASN A 48 6.64 -1.12 19.71
N PHE A 49 7.86 -1.06 19.17
CA PHE A 49 8.39 -2.17 18.39
C PHE A 49 8.79 -3.31 19.33
N ASP A 50 8.55 -4.55 18.90
CA ASP A 50 8.94 -5.77 19.60
C ASP A 50 9.83 -6.65 18.71
N TYR A 51 9.34 -6.97 17.53
CA TYR A 51 10.00 -7.85 16.59
C TYR A 51 9.76 -7.38 15.15
N THR A 52 10.78 -7.45 14.30
CA THR A 52 10.75 -6.91 12.92
C THR A 52 9.59 -7.46 12.07
N ARG A 53 9.15 -8.71 12.26
CA ARG A 53 8.01 -9.27 11.52
C ARG A 53 6.70 -8.55 11.85
N SER A 54 6.54 -8.10 13.09
CA SER A 54 5.37 -7.36 13.57
C SER A 54 5.46 -5.87 13.21
N GLY A 55 6.69 -5.32 13.16
CA GLY A 55 6.95 -3.93 12.83
C GLY A 55 8.42 -3.57 12.93
N ASN A 56 8.85 -2.65 12.07
CA ASN A 56 10.22 -2.15 12.03
C ASN A 56 10.20 -0.68 11.58
N PRO A 57 11.08 0.19 12.12
CA PRO A 57 11.18 1.58 11.67
C PRO A 57 11.33 1.73 10.15
N ASN A 58 12.07 0.82 9.48
CA ASN A 58 12.23 0.87 8.03
C ASN A 58 10.89 0.82 7.29
N PHE A 59 9.97 -0.05 7.72
CA PHE A 59 8.65 -0.17 7.10
C PHE A 59 7.84 1.10 7.33
N LYS A 60 7.80 1.57 8.58
CA LYS A 60 7.06 2.77 8.97
C LYS A 60 7.54 4.03 8.24
N ILE A 61 8.86 4.18 8.08
CA ILE A 61 9.44 5.30 7.33
C ILE A 61 9.00 5.25 5.87
N LEU A 62 9.12 4.08 5.20
CA LEU A 62 8.70 3.92 3.82
C LEU A 62 7.19 4.13 3.64
N GLU A 63 6.37 3.58 4.51
CA GLU A 63 4.91 3.78 4.52
C GLU A 63 4.53 5.25 4.66
N ASN A 64 5.20 6.01 5.52
CA ASN A 64 4.96 7.44 5.69
C ASN A 64 5.34 8.23 4.43
N ILE A 65 6.46 7.93 3.81
CA ILE A 65 6.90 8.57 2.56
C ILE A 65 5.87 8.31 1.45
N LEU A 66 5.53 7.05 1.20
CA LEU A 66 4.57 6.66 0.16
C LEU A 66 3.19 7.27 0.43
N ARG A 67 2.72 7.20 1.66
CA ARG A 67 1.45 7.81 2.07
C ARG A 67 1.38 9.29 1.74
N SER A 68 2.47 10.03 1.92
CA SER A 68 2.50 11.47 1.63
C SER A 68 2.57 11.78 0.15
N ILE A 69 3.24 10.93 -0.64
CA ILE A 69 3.31 11.07 -2.10
C ILE A 69 1.95 10.81 -2.72
N GLU A 70 1.26 9.77 -2.27
CA GLU A 70 -0.05 9.35 -2.74
C GLU A 70 -1.22 10.15 -2.11
N ASP A 71 -0.92 11.10 -1.21
CA ASP A 71 -1.93 11.86 -0.45
C ASP A 71 -2.98 10.96 0.22
N SER A 72 -2.54 9.81 0.70
CA SER A 72 -3.39 8.77 1.28
C SER A 72 -3.39 8.81 2.81
N LYS A 73 -4.45 8.28 3.42
CA LYS A 73 -4.57 8.20 4.89
C LYS A 73 -3.75 7.03 5.46
N TYR A 74 -3.66 5.94 4.72
CA TYR A 74 -2.99 4.71 5.13
C TYR A 74 -2.07 4.23 4.02
N CYS A 75 -1.00 3.54 4.41
CA CYS A 75 -0.10 2.83 3.52
C CYS A 75 0.42 1.60 4.25
N THR A 76 0.58 0.50 3.54
CA THR A 76 1.23 -0.72 4.05
C THR A 76 2.17 -1.24 2.99
N VAL A 77 3.40 -1.54 3.37
CA VAL A 77 4.42 -2.08 2.48
C VAL A 77 4.55 -3.58 2.60
N PHE A 78 4.85 -4.24 1.49
CA PHE A 78 5.02 -5.69 1.39
C PHE A 78 6.35 -6.03 0.71
N GLY A 79 6.87 -7.23 0.96
CA GLY A 79 8.11 -7.71 0.36
C GLY A 79 8.01 -7.99 -1.15
N SER A 80 6.80 -7.99 -1.73
CA SER A 80 6.56 -8.12 -3.17
C SER A 80 5.19 -7.58 -3.58
N GLY A 81 5.03 -7.22 -4.85
CA GLY A 81 3.74 -6.81 -5.40
C GLY A 81 2.67 -7.89 -5.26
N ILE A 82 3.02 -9.16 -5.48
CA ILE A 82 2.09 -10.29 -5.29
C ILE A 82 1.63 -10.42 -3.84
N SER A 83 2.48 -10.15 -2.86
CA SER A 83 2.08 -10.13 -1.45
C SER A 83 1.05 -9.03 -1.17
N ALA A 84 1.22 -7.85 -1.78
CA ALA A 84 0.26 -6.76 -1.68
C ALA A 84 -1.09 -7.14 -2.32
N VAL A 85 -1.07 -7.71 -3.53
CA VAL A 85 -2.27 -8.21 -4.22
C VAL A 85 -2.98 -9.27 -3.37
N THR A 86 -2.21 -10.22 -2.80
CA THR A 86 -2.74 -11.27 -1.92
C THR A 86 -3.43 -10.69 -0.69
N ALA A 87 -2.82 -9.68 -0.06
CA ALA A 87 -3.40 -9.03 1.12
C ALA A 87 -4.76 -8.38 0.81
N ILE A 88 -4.87 -7.66 -0.31
CA ILE A 88 -6.15 -7.07 -0.76
C ILE A 88 -7.17 -8.17 -1.04
N THR A 89 -6.80 -9.20 -1.83
CA THR A 89 -7.72 -10.27 -2.21
C THR A 89 -8.18 -11.09 -1.00
N SER A 90 -7.33 -11.24 0.03
CA SER A 90 -7.66 -11.95 1.28
C SER A 90 -8.73 -11.25 2.12
N THR A 91 -9.09 -10.01 1.82
CA THR A 91 -10.22 -9.33 2.46
C THR A 91 -11.59 -9.78 1.91
N LEU A 92 -11.58 -10.45 0.76
CA LEU A 92 -12.79 -10.97 0.12
C LEU A 92 -13.26 -12.27 0.79
N LYS A 93 -14.54 -12.56 0.62
CA LYS A 93 -15.22 -13.75 1.16
C LYS A 93 -15.60 -14.68 0.03
N SER A 94 -15.90 -15.93 0.36
CA SER A 94 -16.49 -16.89 -0.60
C SER A 94 -17.78 -16.33 -1.18
N GLY A 95 -17.91 -16.37 -2.50
CA GLY A 95 -19.01 -15.77 -3.25
C GLY A 95 -18.73 -14.35 -3.76
N ASP A 96 -17.68 -13.68 -3.28
CA ASP A 96 -17.27 -12.38 -3.80
C ASP A 96 -16.69 -12.49 -5.22
N LYS A 97 -16.80 -11.40 -5.97
CA LYS A 97 -16.47 -11.32 -7.39
C LYS A 97 -15.44 -10.24 -7.67
N ILE A 98 -14.46 -10.54 -8.49
CA ILE A 98 -13.45 -9.58 -8.96
C ILE A 98 -13.65 -9.35 -10.45
N LEU A 99 -13.87 -8.11 -10.86
CA LEU A 99 -13.82 -7.71 -12.27
C LEU A 99 -12.44 -7.15 -12.58
N CYS A 100 -11.72 -7.80 -13.47
CA CYS A 100 -10.32 -7.52 -13.75
C CYS A 100 -10.13 -6.91 -15.13
N GLU A 101 -9.13 -6.02 -15.27
CA GLU A 101 -8.56 -5.71 -16.58
C GLU A 101 -8.04 -6.98 -17.23
N SER A 102 -8.23 -7.13 -18.55
CA SER A 102 -7.80 -8.32 -19.31
C SER A 102 -6.29 -8.43 -19.45
N ASN A 103 -5.57 -7.30 -19.42
CA ASN A 103 -4.12 -7.25 -19.61
C ASN A 103 -3.39 -7.06 -18.26
N LEU A 104 -3.57 -7.99 -17.34
CA LEU A 104 -2.90 -7.97 -16.04
C LEU A 104 -1.57 -8.72 -16.04
N TYR A 105 -0.77 -8.43 -15.02
CA TYR A 105 0.43 -9.20 -14.70
C TYR A 105 0.09 -10.69 -14.51
N GLY A 106 0.79 -11.56 -15.25
CA GLY A 106 0.45 -12.99 -15.34
C GLY A 106 0.41 -13.74 -14.00
N CYS A 107 1.22 -13.31 -12.98
CA CYS A 107 1.13 -13.92 -11.66
C CYS A 107 -0.15 -13.52 -10.91
N THR A 108 -0.68 -12.31 -11.14
CA THR A 108 -1.96 -11.88 -10.58
C THR A 108 -3.10 -12.72 -11.14
N VAL A 109 -3.15 -12.90 -12.47
CA VAL A 109 -4.13 -13.78 -13.13
C VAL A 109 -4.05 -15.20 -12.56
N ARG A 110 -2.83 -15.75 -12.49
CA ARG A 110 -2.61 -17.11 -11.97
C ARG A 110 -3.06 -17.23 -10.51
N MET A 111 -2.84 -16.21 -9.71
CA MET A 111 -3.28 -16.19 -8.31
C MET A 111 -4.80 -16.18 -8.19
N PHE A 112 -5.50 -15.35 -8.96
CA PHE A 112 -6.97 -15.33 -8.97
C PHE A 112 -7.53 -16.68 -9.44
N ASP A 113 -7.06 -17.20 -10.56
CA ASP A 113 -7.62 -18.41 -11.19
C ASP A 113 -7.22 -19.73 -10.49
N LYS A 114 -6.04 -19.79 -9.88
CA LYS A 114 -5.53 -21.05 -9.31
C LYS A 114 -5.59 -21.12 -7.80
N VAL A 115 -5.59 -19.97 -7.13
CA VAL A 115 -5.59 -19.90 -5.66
C VAL A 115 -6.96 -19.45 -5.17
N PHE A 116 -7.36 -18.20 -5.46
CA PHE A 116 -8.56 -17.61 -4.89
C PHE A 116 -9.87 -18.23 -5.42
N LYS A 117 -9.87 -18.75 -6.62
CA LYS A 117 -10.99 -19.56 -7.13
C LYS A 117 -11.33 -20.75 -6.23
N LYS A 118 -10.32 -21.36 -5.59
CA LYS A 118 -10.54 -22.49 -4.64
C LYS A 118 -11.23 -22.05 -3.35
N PHE A 119 -11.18 -20.75 -3.04
CA PHE A 119 -11.87 -20.15 -1.90
C PHE A 119 -13.24 -19.57 -2.27
N GLY A 120 -13.74 -19.89 -3.48
CA GLY A 120 -15.05 -19.44 -3.95
C GLY A 120 -15.09 -18.00 -4.42
N ILE A 121 -13.95 -17.40 -4.75
CA ILE A 121 -13.86 -16.06 -5.35
C ILE A 121 -13.82 -16.22 -6.87
N GLU A 122 -14.73 -15.54 -7.57
CA GLU A 122 -14.83 -15.56 -9.02
C GLU A 122 -14.15 -14.33 -9.62
N ALA A 123 -13.26 -14.54 -10.61
CA ALA A 123 -12.64 -13.47 -11.38
C ALA A 123 -13.16 -13.46 -12.81
N LEU A 124 -13.59 -12.29 -13.29
CA LEU A 124 -13.99 -12.06 -14.69
C LEU A 124 -13.07 -11.01 -15.30
N TYR A 125 -12.52 -11.31 -16.47
CA TYR A 125 -11.61 -10.43 -17.19
C TYR A 125 -12.32 -9.66 -18.28
N THR A 126 -12.02 -8.38 -18.44
CA THR A 126 -12.59 -7.52 -19.47
C THR A 126 -11.63 -6.41 -19.85
N ASP A 127 -11.73 -5.95 -21.08
CA ASP A 127 -10.99 -4.79 -21.58
C ASP A 127 -11.72 -3.51 -21.11
N PHE A 128 -11.14 -2.76 -20.18
CA PHE A 128 -11.72 -1.51 -19.68
C PHE A 128 -11.56 -0.33 -20.63
N THR A 129 -10.82 -0.47 -21.74
CA THR A 129 -10.80 0.53 -22.80
C THR A 129 -12.07 0.47 -23.65
N ASP A 130 -12.80 -0.66 -23.67
CA ASP A 130 -14.10 -0.78 -24.31
C ASP A 130 -15.21 -0.25 -23.40
N LYS A 131 -15.94 0.76 -23.85
CA LYS A 131 -17.10 1.36 -23.14
C LYS A 131 -18.18 0.33 -22.76
N LYS A 132 -18.27 -0.79 -23.47
CA LYS A 132 -19.19 -1.90 -23.16
C LYS A 132 -18.86 -2.59 -21.83
N SER A 133 -17.65 -2.44 -21.33
CA SER A 133 -17.23 -2.99 -20.03
C SER A 133 -18.00 -2.41 -18.86
N ILE A 134 -18.52 -1.18 -18.98
CA ILE A 134 -19.41 -0.57 -17.96
C ILE A 134 -20.66 -1.42 -17.76
N LYS A 135 -21.20 -2.02 -18.83
CA LYS A 135 -22.36 -2.94 -18.71
C LYS A 135 -21.99 -4.17 -17.90
N LYS A 136 -20.79 -4.73 -18.11
CA LYS A 136 -20.29 -5.88 -17.33
C LYS A 136 -20.21 -5.60 -15.84
N ILE A 137 -19.89 -4.37 -15.41
CA ILE A 137 -19.90 -3.99 -13.99
C ILE A 137 -21.31 -4.16 -13.40
N LYS A 138 -22.33 -3.70 -14.13
CA LYS A 138 -23.74 -3.81 -13.68
C LYS A 138 -24.23 -5.26 -13.66
N ASP A 139 -23.91 -6.02 -14.68
CA ASP A 139 -24.40 -7.40 -14.83
C ASP A 139 -23.68 -8.36 -13.88
N PHE A 140 -22.38 -8.18 -13.68
CA PHE A 140 -21.55 -9.06 -12.84
C PHE A 140 -21.60 -8.70 -11.35
N GLN A 141 -21.85 -7.42 -11.02
CA GLN A 141 -21.86 -6.88 -9.65
C GLN A 141 -20.62 -7.24 -8.84
N PRO A 142 -19.42 -6.82 -9.28
CA PRO A 142 -18.18 -7.18 -8.60
C PRO A 142 -18.08 -6.51 -7.22
N THR A 143 -17.50 -7.23 -6.26
CA THR A 143 -17.09 -6.68 -4.96
C THR A 143 -15.81 -5.87 -5.10
N LEU A 144 -14.94 -6.26 -6.03
CA LEU A 144 -13.66 -5.61 -6.31
C LEU A 144 -13.48 -5.41 -7.82
N ILE A 145 -13.02 -4.22 -8.21
CA ILE A 145 -12.54 -3.94 -9.57
C ILE A 145 -11.02 -3.81 -9.51
N TRP A 146 -10.33 -4.56 -10.36
CA TRP A 146 -8.89 -4.60 -10.45
C TRP A 146 -8.42 -4.11 -11.82
N LEU A 147 -7.68 -2.98 -11.84
CA LEU A 147 -7.18 -2.32 -13.05
C LEU A 147 -5.67 -2.53 -13.20
#